data_736d4cd882f16a9ec064962cba38c57c
#
_entry.id   736d4cd882f16a9ec064962cba38c57c
#
_cell.length_a   1.000
_cell.length_b   1.000
_cell.length_c   1.000
_cell.angle_alpha   90.00
_cell.angle_beta   90.00
_cell.angle_gamma   90.00
#
_symmetry.space_group_name_H-M   'P 1'
#
loop_
_entity.id
_entity.type
_entity.pdbx_description
1 polymer ?
#
loop_
_entity_poly.entity_id
_entity_poly.type
_entity_poly.pdbx_seq_one_letter_code
_entity_poly.pdbx_strand_id
1 'polypeptide(L)'
;MKKIIFALFLLTFSLSFSDTNIDQISSEVWRCPYSVDRTFKGLTYIKFLNENGKPSISVNILDNRAALKTGKVSLELSQLDYEVKENENSIYFINLSDKTQVFSNYKLSYSFDKKNRPKMDLYRISDNKKLCSLIAN
;
A
#
# COMPACT_ATOMS: atom_id res chain seq x y z
N MET A 1 33.83 -11.04 -23.70
CA MET A 1 33.05 -11.99 -22.91
C MET A 1 33.01 -11.67 -21.43
N LYS A 2 34.15 -11.47 -20.78
CA LYS A 2 34.18 -11.14 -19.35
C LYS A 2 33.38 -9.89 -18.98
N LYS A 3 33.39 -8.84 -19.82
CA LYS A 3 32.66 -7.59 -19.59
C LYS A 3 31.14 -7.77 -19.63
N ILE A 4 30.64 -8.66 -20.50
CA ILE A 4 29.21 -8.94 -20.64
C ILE A 4 28.70 -9.68 -19.41
N ILE A 5 29.45 -10.64 -18.90
CA ILE A 5 29.10 -11.41 -17.70
C ILE A 5 29.05 -10.49 -16.48
N PHE A 6 29.99 -9.55 -16.36
CA PHE A 6 30.05 -8.60 -15.28
C PHE A 6 28.83 -7.64 -15.28
N ALA A 7 28.43 -7.15 -16.48
CA ALA A 7 27.26 -6.30 -16.62
C ALA A 7 25.97 -7.02 -16.21
N LEU A 8 25.81 -8.28 -16.57
CA LEU A 8 24.67 -9.09 -16.16
C LEU A 8 24.62 -9.28 -14.65
N PHE A 9 25.75 -9.50 -14.01
CA PHE A 9 25.84 -9.63 -12.56
C PHE A 9 25.40 -8.34 -11.84
N LEU A 10 25.83 -7.18 -12.33
CA LEU A 10 25.44 -5.90 -11.77
C LEU A 10 23.95 -5.63 -11.91
N LEU A 11 23.34 -5.99 -13.03
CA LEU A 11 21.89 -5.86 -13.22
C LEU A 11 21.12 -6.73 -12.23
N THR A 12 21.53 -7.98 -12.06
CA THR A 12 20.91 -8.89 -11.09
C THR A 12 20.99 -8.35 -9.67
N PHE A 13 22.13 -7.79 -9.29
CA PHE A 13 22.35 -7.19 -7.99
C PHE A 13 21.44 -5.97 -7.73
N SER A 14 21.29 -5.11 -8.74
CA SER A 14 20.39 -3.94 -8.65
C SER A 14 18.93 -4.35 -8.44
N LEU A 15 18.46 -5.36 -9.14
CA LEU A 15 17.10 -5.90 -8.98
C LEU A 15 16.88 -6.46 -7.57
N SER A 16 17.89 -7.14 -7.00
CA SER A 16 17.80 -7.66 -5.63
C SER A 16 17.63 -6.55 -4.59
N PHE A 17 18.27 -5.39 -4.78
CA PHE A 17 18.09 -4.24 -3.88
C PHE A 17 16.68 -3.67 -3.92
N SER A 18 16.09 -3.53 -5.11
CA SER A 18 14.71 -3.07 -5.27
C SER A 18 13.74 -3.98 -4.54
N ASP A 19 13.87 -5.28 -4.71
CA ASP A 19 13.02 -6.27 -4.06
C ASP A 19 13.12 -6.19 -2.53
N THR A 20 14.32 -5.95 -1.98
CA THR A 20 14.54 -5.84 -0.54
C THR A 20 13.75 -4.68 0.08
N ASN A 21 13.68 -3.53 -0.59
CA ASN A 21 12.94 -2.37 -0.09
C ASN A 21 11.44 -2.64 -0.03
N ILE A 22 10.89 -3.25 -1.07
CA ILE A 22 9.47 -3.61 -1.10
C ILE A 22 9.16 -4.68 -0.06
N ASP A 23 10.04 -5.64 0.14
CA ASP A 23 9.86 -6.70 1.15
C ASP A 23 9.73 -6.12 2.56
N GLN A 24 10.49 -5.10 2.91
CA GLN A 24 10.38 -4.44 4.21
C GLN A 24 9.01 -3.79 4.42
N ILE A 25 8.48 -3.15 3.39
CA ILE A 25 7.17 -2.50 3.43
C ILE A 25 6.06 -3.55 3.46
N SER A 26 6.18 -4.58 2.64
CA SER A 26 5.15 -5.61 2.50
C SER A 26 5.08 -6.58 3.67
N SER A 27 6.09 -6.63 4.53
CA SER A 27 6.09 -7.47 5.72
C SER A 27 5.26 -6.90 6.87
N GLU A 28 4.91 -5.61 6.80
CA GLU A 28 4.18 -4.91 7.85
C GLU A 28 2.68 -4.87 7.56
N VAL A 29 1.87 -4.78 8.62
CA VAL A 29 0.45 -4.40 8.52
C VAL A 29 0.36 -2.91 8.83
N TRP A 30 -0.22 -2.15 7.90
CA TRP A 30 -0.32 -0.69 8.03
C TRP A 30 -1.74 -0.30 8.43
N ARG A 31 -1.88 0.70 9.28
CA ARG A 31 -3.20 1.16 9.70
C ARG A 31 -3.30 2.67 9.72
N CYS A 32 -4.49 3.16 9.41
CA CYS A 32 -4.91 4.53 9.65
C CYS A 32 -6.02 4.48 10.70
N PRO A 33 -5.81 5.09 11.89
CA PRO A 33 -6.72 4.88 13.03
C PRO A 33 -7.98 5.76 13.00
N TYR A 34 -8.13 6.63 12.00
CA TYR A 34 -9.25 7.57 11.92
C TYR A 34 -9.84 7.64 10.52
N SER A 35 -11.06 8.17 10.44
CA SER A 35 -11.72 8.44 9.17
C SER A 35 -11.08 9.64 8.47
N VAL A 36 -10.76 9.51 7.19
CA VAL A 36 -10.15 10.59 6.40
C VAL A 36 -11.07 11.15 5.33
N ASP A 37 -11.96 10.32 4.77
CA ASP A 37 -12.96 10.73 3.79
C ASP A 37 -14.07 9.68 3.67
N ARG A 38 -14.88 9.77 2.60
CA ARG A 38 -16.01 8.85 2.39
C ARG A 38 -15.57 7.43 2.03
N THR A 39 -14.41 7.27 1.43
CA THR A 39 -13.87 5.94 1.10
C THR A 39 -13.22 5.29 2.31
N PHE A 40 -12.31 5.99 2.95
CA PHE A 40 -11.64 5.55 4.18
C PHE A 40 -12.37 6.13 5.39
N LYS A 41 -13.55 5.61 5.64
CA LYS A 41 -14.53 6.16 6.57
C LYS A 41 -14.41 5.68 8.00
N GLY A 42 -13.33 4.99 8.33
CA GLY A 42 -13.08 4.49 9.67
C GLY A 42 -11.67 3.95 9.79
N LEU A 43 -11.45 3.14 10.81
CA LEU A 43 -10.17 2.46 11.01
C LEU A 43 -9.86 1.59 9.79
N THR A 44 -8.72 1.85 9.15
CA THR A 44 -8.30 1.14 7.94
C THR A 44 -7.05 0.33 8.21
N TYR A 45 -7.06 -0.93 7.78
CA TYR A 45 -5.88 -1.81 7.77
C TYR A 45 -5.51 -2.13 6.33
N ILE A 46 -4.23 -2.00 6.02
CA ILE A 46 -3.66 -2.31 4.72
C ILE A 46 -2.61 -3.40 4.91
N LYS A 47 -2.81 -4.55 4.28
CA LYS A 47 -1.93 -5.70 4.38
C LYS A 47 -1.55 -6.19 3.01
N PHE A 48 -0.26 -6.42 2.80
CA PHE A 48 0.26 -7.02 1.57
C PHE A 48 0.13 -8.54 1.65
N LEU A 49 -0.36 -9.13 0.58
CA LEU A 49 -0.59 -10.57 0.46
C LEU A 49 0.19 -11.12 -0.73
N ASN A 50 0.64 -12.34 -0.62
CA ASN A 50 1.25 -13.05 -1.72
C ASN A 50 0.68 -14.47 -1.73
N GLU A 51 -0.44 -14.64 -2.42
CA GLU A 51 -1.13 -15.92 -2.55
C GLU A 51 -0.76 -16.57 -3.87
N ASN A 52 -0.18 -17.78 -3.83
CA ASN A 52 0.21 -18.55 -5.01
C ASN A 52 1.12 -17.77 -5.96
N GLY A 53 2.03 -16.96 -5.42
CA GLY A 53 2.95 -16.15 -6.22
C GLY A 53 2.33 -14.91 -6.84
N LYS A 54 1.05 -14.61 -6.53
CA LYS A 54 0.36 -13.42 -7.03
C LYS A 54 0.27 -12.37 -5.92
N PRO A 55 0.98 -11.24 -6.04
CA PRO A 55 0.92 -10.18 -5.02
C PRO A 55 -0.38 -9.39 -5.10
N SER A 56 -0.94 -9.05 -3.94
CA SER A 56 -2.13 -8.21 -3.83
C SER A 56 -2.08 -7.42 -2.52
N ILE A 57 -3.00 -6.46 -2.38
CA ILE A 57 -3.17 -5.69 -1.16
C ILE A 57 -4.59 -5.91 -0.64
N SER A 58 -4.69 -6.24 0.64
CA SER A 58 -5.97 -6.30 1.34
C SER A 58 -6.21 -4.97 2.05
N VAL A 59 -7.34 -4.33 1.76
CA VAL A 59 -7.78 -3.11 2.42
C VAL A 59 -9.03 -3.42 3.23
N ASN A 60 -8.95 -3.26 4.54
CA ASN A 60 -10.03 -3.52 5.47
C ASN A 60 -10.43 -2.21 6.13
N ILE A 61 -11.69 -1.79 5.95
CA ILE A 61 -12.21 -0.53 6.48
C ILE A 61 -13.32 -0.82 7.47
N LEU A 62 -13.11 -0.41 8.73
CA LEU A 62 -14.09 -0.55 9.81
C LEU A 62 -14.78 0.80 10.03
N ASP A 63 -16.07 0.88 9.70
CA ASP A 63 -16.87 2.07 9.95
C ASP A 63 -17.52 1.98 11.33
N ASN A 64 -16.95 2.73 12.28
CA ASN A 64 -17.43 2.76 13.66
C ASN A 64 -18.59 3.74 13.88
N ARG A 65 -18.84 4.63 12.90
CA ARG A 65 -19.85 5.68 13.09
C ARG A 65 -21.26 5.10 13.20
N ALA A 66 -21.55 4.05 12.46
CA ALA A 66 -22.82 3.36 12.53
C ALA A 66 -23.00 2.62 13.86
N ALA A 67 -21.92 2.21 14.51
CA ALA A 67 -21.97 1.45 15.75
C ALA A 67 -22.56 2.26 16.91
N LEU A 68 -22.35 3.58 16.91
CA LEU A 68 -22.93 4.47 17.94
C LEU A 68 -24.45 4.55 17.83
N LYS A 69 -25.02 4.37 16.64
CA LYS A 69 -26.47 4.45 16.42
C LYS A 69 -27.15 3.09 16.42
N THR A 70 -26.51 2.07 15.86
CA THR A 70 -27.15 0.76 15.63
C THR A 70 -26.51 -0.38 16.43
N GLY A 71 -25.38 -0.14 17.09
CA GLY A 71 -24.59 -1.16 17.76
C GLY A 71 -23.85 -2.11 16.86
N LYS A 72 -23.87 -1.88 15.53
CA LYS A 72 -23.20 -2.74 14.53
C LYS A 72 -22.06 -2.01 13.85
N VAL A 73 -20.89 -2.65 13.78
CA VAL A 73 -19.74 -2.17 13.03
C VAL A 73 -19.82 -2.69 11.59
N SER A 74 -19.69 -1.81 10.63
CA SER A 74 -19.62 -2.19 9.22
C SER A 74 -18.18 -2.43 8.83
N LEU A 75 -17.89 -3.59 8.21
CA LEU A 75 -16.58 -3.97 7.73
C LEU A 75 -16.61 -4.10 6.22
N GLU A 76 -15.80 -3.32 5.52
CA GLU A 76 -15.59 -3.45 4.08
C GLU A 76 -14.23 -4.08 3.83
N LEU A 77 -14.23 -5.17 3.06
CA LEU A 77 -13.03 -5.90 2.66
C LEU A 77 -12.82 -5.78 1.16
N SER A 78 -11.65 -5.36 0.75
CA SER A 78 -11.27 -5.30 -0.66
C SER A 78 -9.89 -5.91 -0.84
N GLN A 79 -9.76 -6.75 -1.87
CA GLN A 79 -8.46 -7.29 -2.27
C GLN A 79 -8.11 -6.72 -3.64
N LEU A 80 -6.98 -6.03 -3.73
CA LEU A 80 -6.63 -5.20 -4.87
C LEU A 80 -5.27 -5.59 -5.43
N ASP A 81 -5.17 -5.61 -6.76
CA ASP A 81 -3.89 -5.70 -7.43
C ASP A 81 -3.18 -4.35 -7.33
N TYR A 82 -1.86 -4.36 -7.33
CA TYR A 82 -1.09 -3.14 -7.22
C TYR A 82 0.14 -3.14 -8.12
N GLU A 83 0.61 -1.94 -8.41
CA GLU A 83 1.84 -1.69 -9.16
C GLU A 83 2.74 -0.75 -8.36
N VAL A 84 4.01 -1.10 -8.23
CA VAL A 84 5.00 -0.24 -7.57
C VAL A 84 5.70 0.60 -8.62
N LYS A 85 5.66 1.92 -8.44
CA LYS A 85 6.44 2.85 -9.26
C LYS A 85 7.62 3.35 -8.42
N GLU A 86 8.76 2.68 -8.58
CA GLU A 86 9.95 2.94 -7.77
C GLU A 86 10.51 4.34 -7.95
N ASN A 87 10.43 4.90 -9.16
CA ASN A 87 10.89 6.27 -9.44
C ASN A 87 10.09 7.33 -8.68
N GLU A 88 8.89 7.01 -8.23
CA GLU A 88 8.02 7.89 -7.46
C GLU A 88 7.92 7.48 -5.99
N ASN A 89 8.49 6.33 -5.61
CA ASN A 89 8.29 5.71 -4.31
C ASN A 89 6.80 5.57 -3.97
N SER A 90 6.02 5.14 -4.95
CA SER A 90 4.56 5.08 -4.85
C SER A 90 4.02 3.73 -5.29
N ILE A 91 2.87 3.37 -4.70
CA ILE A 91 2.14 2.14 -5.01
C ILE A 91 0.75 2.55 -5.48
N TYR A 92 0.38 2.09 -6.68
CA TYR A 92 -0.90 2.38 -7.29
C TYR A 92 -1.76 1.12 -7.33
N PHE A 93 -3.06 1.28 -7.12
CA PHE A 93 -4.02 0.18 -7.27
C PHE A 93 -4.37 0.04 -8.75
N ILE A 94 -4.36 -1.19 -9.25
CA ILE A 94 -4.57 -1.49 -10.67
C ILE A 94 -5.62 -2.59 -10.83
N ASN A 95 -6.04 -2.84 -12.09
CA ASN A 95 -7.02 -3.88 -12.44
C ASN A 95 -8.30 -3.77 -11.62
N LEU A 96 -8.80 -2.55 -11.46
CA LEU A 96 -9.95 -2.27 -10.60
C LEU A 96 -11.25 -2.67 -11.29
N SER A 97 -12.18 -3.21 -10.50
CA SER A 97 -13.55 -3.51 -10.92
C SER A 97 -14.47 -2.32 -10.67
N ASP A 98 -15.73 -2.43 -11.06
CA ASP A 98 -16.74 -1.39 -10.79
C ASP A 98 -16.85 -1.10 -9.27
N LYS A 99 -16.75 -2.14 -8.44
CA LYS A 99 -16.85 -2.00 -6.99
C LYS A 99 -15.61 -1.36 -6.37
N THR A 100 -14.44 -1.52 -6.99
CA THR A 100 -13.17 -1.04 -6.45
C THR A 100 -12.63 0.19 -7.18
N GLN A 101 -13.37 0.71 -8.15
CA GLN A 101 -12.94 1.84 -8.98
C GLN A 101 -12.60 3.08 -8.15
N VAL A 102 -13.22 3.25 -7.00
CA VAL A 102 -12.96 4.35 -6.08
C VAL A 102 -11.48 4.41 -5.65
N PHE A 103 -10.80 3.28 -5.58
CA PHE A 103 -9.39 3.22 -5.19
C PHE A 103 -8.44 3.81 -6.24
N SER A 104 -8.91 4.05 -7.46
CA SER A 104 -8.12 4.73 -8.50
C SER A 104 -7.76 6.17 -8.12
N ASN A 105 -8.47 6.75 -7.16
CA ASN A 105 -8.23 8.11 -6.68
C ASN A 105 -7.11 8.20 -5.63
N TYR A 106 -6.54 7.08 -5.23
CA TYR A 106 -5.60 7.00 -4.13
C TYR A 106 -4.31 6.30 -4.51
N LYS A 107 -3.25 6.62 -3.79
CA LYS A 107 -1.97 5.91 -3.87
C LYS A 107 -1.36 5.81 -2.49
N LEU A 108 -0.45 4.86 -2.33
CA LEU A 108 0.39 4.74 -1.14
C LEU A 108 1.78 5.25 -1.49
N SER A 109 2.34 6.09 -0.65
CA SER A 109 3.71 6.58 -0.80
C SER A 109 4.57 6.02 0.32
N TYR A 110 5.75 5.53 0.00
CA TYR A 110 6.63 4.93 0.99
C TYR A 110 7.98 5.64 1.04
N SER A 111 8.60 5.59 2.20
CA SER A 111 9.94 6.13 2.44
C SER A 111 10.60 5.37 3.58
N PHE A 112 11.86 5.69 3.84
CA PHE A 112 12.60 5.11 4.95
C PHE A 112 13.19 6.24 5.78
N ASP A 113 13.12 6.11 7.10
CA ASP A 113 13.67 7.12 8.00
C ASP A 113 15.20 6.95 8.15
N LYS A 114 15.81 7.78 9.02
CA LYS A 114 17.26 7.76 9.23
C LYS A 114 17.77 6.42 9.79
N LYS A 115 16.91 5.67 10.48
CA LYS A 115 17.22 4.35 10.99
C LYS A 115 16.83 3.23 10.04
N ASN A 116 16.52 3.59 8.77
CA ASN A 116 16.11 2.67 7.72
C ASN A 116 14.82 1.90 8.06
N ARG A 117 13.92 2.52 8.83
CA ARG A 117 12.60 1.96 9.12
C ARG A 117 11.60 2.40 8.06
N PRO A 118 10.73 1.49 7.57
CA PRO A 118 9.77 1.86 6.54
C PRO A 118 8.69 2.79 7.09
N LYS A 119 8.26 3.72 6.23
CA LYS A 119 7.15 4.63 6.47
C LYS A 119 6.23 4.59 5.26
N MET A 120 4.93 4.72 5.48
CA MET A 120 3.97 4.74 4.41
C MET A 120 2.86 5.75 4.69
N ASP A 121 2.47 6.47 3.66
CA ASP A 121 1.42 7.49 3.72
C ASP A 121 0.35 7.20 2.68
N LEU A 122 -0.90 7.52 3.00
CA LEU A 122 -2.03 7.45 2.08
C LEU A 122 -2.26 8.83 1.47
N TYR A 123 -2.27 8.89 0.14
CA TYR A 123 -2.48 10.13 -0.62
C TYR A 123 -3.71 10.04 -1.51
N ARG A 124 -4.37 11.17 -1.67
CA ARG A 124 -5.37 11.36 -2.73
C ARG A 124 -4.65 11.96 -3.94
N ILE A 125 -4.85 11.36 -5.12
CA ILE A 125 -4.08 11.70 -6.32
C ILE A 125 -4.52 13.07 -6.87
N SER A 126 -5.82 13.36 -6.86
CA SER A 126 -6.39 14.55 -7.54
C SER A 126 -5.77 15.87 -7.04
N ASP A 127 -5.50 16.00 -5.76
CA ASP A 127 -4.94 17.21 -5.15
C ASP A 127 -3.58 16.95 -4.47
N ASN A 128 -3.05 15.74 -4.62
CA ASN A 128 -1.80 15.31 -4.00
C ASN A 128 -1.75 15.57 -2.49
N LYS A 129 -2.88 15.38 -1.83
CA LYS A 129 -3.03 15.61 -0.41
C LYS A 129 -2.74 14.35 0.40
N LYS A 130 -1.87 14.46 1.39
CA LYS A 130 -1.65 13.38 2.35
C LYS A 130 -2.86 13.29 3.28
N LEU A 131 -3.53 12.15 3.25
CA LEU A 131 -4.72 11.91 4.06
C LEU A 131 -4.39 11.28 5.40
N CYS A 132 -3.38 10.43 5.44
CA CYS A 132 -3.04 9.69 6.66
C CYS A 132 -1.58 9.24 6.59
N SER A 133 -0.86 9.43 7.69
CA SER A 133 0.43 8.77 7.92
C SER A 133 0.13 7.42 8.55
N LEU A 134 0.38 6.33 7.80
CA LEU A 134 0.04 4.99 8.25
C LEU A 134 1.01 4.52 9.34
N ILE A 135 0.48 3.73 10.25
CA ILE A 135 1.24 3.21 11.39
C ILE A 135 1.46 1.72 11.18
N ALA A 136 2.71 1.28 11.24
CA ALA A 136 3.04 -0.14 11.19
C ALA A 136 2.73 -0.81 12.52
N ASN A 137 2.08 -1.98 12.43
CA ASN A 137 1.80 -2.80 13.60
C ASN A 137 2.95 -3.77 13.88
#